data_2f2af59e4e5f407f50333b60f712d003
#
_entry.id   2f2af59e4e5f407f50333b60f712d003
#
_cell.length_a   1.000
_cell.length_b   1.000
_cell.length_c   1.000
_cell.angle_alpha   90.00
_cell.angle_beta   90.00
_cell.angle_gamma   90.00
#
_symmetry.space_group_name_H-M   'P 1'
#
loop_
_entity.id
_entity.type
_entity.pdbx_description
1 polymer ?
#
loop_
_entity_poly.entity_id
_entity_poly.type
_entity_poly.pdbx_seq_one_letter_code
_entity_poly.pdbx_strand_id
1 'polypeptide(L)'
;MRRNVLISAFVLALVALQAPVQAAGLYISGDFGMNFGASMTLDGRDNDRASICDEYINPLYASVTDDGSGYTCTDPQGRGDAWKSRFSSAEGPLFALAVGFDMPDSMLRTELEYFYRDTGYDETSSLTRPGGSLIAKIDGELLTANQTVDSVTSHNLFANLYLDFDSSGRLTPYVGVGIGLGFTEMDYGAIFQRNIDPAAIDTGDGQPNAAQIKVNLAGVTTVEHEDLDDTLFGYQLMAGLDYRLTDHLSAGLKARWVKYDSFKDSDEWDALRSHTSNLRKDGSEPIVYTVRADDMEMFALSLTLKYKF
;
A
#
# COMPACT_ATOMS: atom_id res chain seq x y z
N MET A 1 -5.33 -9.31 15.69
CA MET A 1 -5.07 -8.95 17.12
C MET A 1 -4.67 -7.48 17.32
N ARG A 2 -4.26 -6.72 16.28
CA ARG A 2 -3.80 -5.32 16.32
C ARG A 2 -4.92 -4.25 16.37
N ARG A 3 -6.12 -4.57 15.91
CA ARG A 3 -7.28 -3.64 15.83
C ARG A 3 -7.77 -3.10 17.20
N ASN A 4 -7.51 -3.82 18.30
CA ASN A 4 -7.94 -3.43 19.64
C ASN A 4 -6.99 -2.47 20.37
N VAL A 5 -5.74 -2.31 19.92
CA VAL A 5 -4.74 -1.44 20.57
C VAL A 5 -4.98 0.03 20.24
N LEU A 6 -5.39 0.34 19.00
CA LEU A 6 -5.67 1.72 18.56
C LEU A 6 -6.93 2.29 19.25
N ILE A 7 -7.97 1.47 19.42
CA ILE A 7 -9.20 1.88 20.14
C ILE A 7 -8.89 2.17 21.61
N SER A 8 -8.00 1.39 22.25
CA SER A 8 -7.60 1.59 23.64
C SER A 8 -6.78 2.87 23.85
N ALA A 9 -5.92 3.25 22.91
CA ALA A 9 -5.14 4.49 22.99
C ALA A 9 -6.03 5.74 22.83
N PHE A 10 -7.06 5.67 21.98
CA PHE A 10 -8.00 6.76 21.76
C PHE A 10 -8.94 6.96 22.98
N VAL A 11 -9.37 5.88 23.62
CA VAL A 11 -10.16 5.94 24.85
C VAL A 11 -9.36 6.51 26.02
N LEU A 12 -8.05 6.21 26.12
CA LEU A 12 -7.19 6.80 27.16
C LEU A 12 -6.99 8.32 26.98
N ALA A 13 -6.91 8.81 25.74
CA ALA A 13 -6.81 10.24 25.47
C ALA A 13 -8.09 11.00 25.84
N LEU A 14 -9.26 10.39 25.65
CA LEU A 14 -10.56 10.95 26.03
C LEU A 14 -10.80 10.97 27.54
N VAL A 15 -10.23 10.03 28.30
CA VAL A 15 -10.37 9.96 29.77
C VAL A 15 -9.48 11.02 30.46
N ALA A 16 -8.39 11.42 29.87
CA ALA A 16 -7.53 12.50 30.39
C ALA A 16 -8.19 13.90 30.34
N LEU A 17 -9.29 14.04 29.60
CA LEU A 17 -10.07 15.28 29.47
C LEU A 17 -11.01 15.58 30.68
N GLN A 18 -11.04 14.74 31.70
CA GLN A 18 -11.92 14.95 32.88
C GLN A 18 -11.24 15.74 34.02
N ALA A 19 -10.01 16.20 33.89
CA ALA A 19 -9.43 17.13 34.84
C ALA A 19 -10.01 18.55 34.58
N PRO A 20 -10.36 19.33 35.62
CA PRO A 20 -10.70 20.73 35.43
C PRO A 20 -9.45 21.52 35.07
N VAL A 21 -9.06 21.43 33.81
CA VAL A 21 -7.96 22.23 33.28
C VAL A 21 -8.57 23.57 32.89
N GLN A 22 -8.39 24.58 33.71
CA GLN A 22 -8.36 25.97 33.25
C GLN A 22 -7.13 26.13 32.33
N ALA A 23 -7.12 25.42 31.21
CA ALA A 23 -6.09 25.51 30.20
C ALA A 23 -6.52 26.58 29.20
N ALA A 24 -6.27 27.83 29.54
CA ALA A 24 -6.29 28.87 28.51
C ALA A 24 -5.44 28.40 27.33
N GLY A 25 -6.07 28.14 26.19
CA GLY A 25 -5.36 27.72 24.97
C GLY A 25 -5.64 26.28 24.49
N LEU A 26 -6.28 25.42 25.30
CA LEU A 26 -6.66 24.07 24.83
C LEU A 26 -7.80 24.14 23.79
N TYR A 27 -7.72 23.35 22.73
CA TYR A 27 -8.77 23.22 21.74
C TYR A 27 -8.87 21.79 21.23
N ILE A 28 -10.02 21.47 20.60
CA ILE A 28 -10.24 20.32 19.77
C ILE A 28 -10.60 20.77 18.37
N SER A 29 -10.22 19.99 17.35
CA SER A 29 -10.61 20.26 15.96
C SER A 29 -10.99 18.99 15.23
N GLY A 30 -11.86 19.15 14.23
CA GLY A 30 -12.23 18.11 13.30
C GLY A 30 -12.12 18.63 11.87
N ASP A 31 -11.58 17.80 10.96
CA ASP A 31 -11.47 18.10 9.54
C ASP A 31 -12.29 17.10 8.73
N PHE A 32 -12.88 17.59 7.66
CA PHE A 32 -13.52 16.79 6.63
C PHE A 32 -13.09 17.32 5.26
N GLY A 33 -12.61 16.44 4.38
CA GLY A 33 -12.09 16.87 3.10
C GLY A 33 -11.84 15.74 2.12
N MET A 34 -11.09 16.09 1.09
CA MET A 34 -10.65 15.19 0.04
C MET A 34 -9.13 15.11 0.02
N ASN A 35 -8.62 13.92 -0.17
CA ASN A 35 -7.22 13.68 -0.47
C ASN A 35 -7.03 13.34 -1.95
N PHE A 36 -5.86 13.66 -2.47
CA PHE A 36 -5.42 13.42 -3.84
C PHE A 36 -4.06 12.72 -3.74
N GLY A 37 -4.06 11.41 -3.96
CA GLY A 37 -2.84 10.60 -4.03
C GLY A 37 -2.07 10.89 -5.31
N ALA A 38 -0.76 10.97 -5.21
CA ALA A 38 0.09 11.10 -6.38
C ALA A 38 0.06 9.81 -7.23
N SER A 39 0.51 9.91 -8.49
CA SER A 39 0.78 8.72 -9.31
C SER A 39 1.84 7.85 -8.61
N MET A 40 1.60 6.55 -8.60
CA MET A 40 2.43 5.59 -7.87
C MET A 40 3.09 4.62 -8.85
N THR A 41 4.35 4.26 -8.57
CA THR A 41 5.05 3.19 -9.26
C THR A 41 5.28 2.05 -8.26
N LEU A 42 4.81 0.86 -8.61
CA LEU A 42 5.09 -0.35 -7.87
C LEU A 42 6.26 -1.11 -8.50
N ASP A 43 7.25 -1.42 -7.70
CA ASP A 43 8.33 -2.35 -7.99
C ASP A 43 7.98 -3.69 -7.34
N GLY A 44 7.73 -4.73 -8.15
CA GLY A 44 7.48 -6.08 -7.70
C GLY A 44 8.71 -6.96 -7.89
N ARG A 45 8.89 -7.92 -6.98
CA ARG A 45 9.91 -8.97 -7.07
C ARG A 45 9.39 -10.24 -6.43
N ASP A 46 9.80 -11.37 -6.94
CA ASP A 46 9.58 -12.66 -6.33
C ASP A 46 10.85 -13.53 -6.32
N ASN A 47 10.78 -14.68 -5.67
CA ASN A 47 11.81 -15.69 -5.68
C ASN A 47 11.51 -16.84 -6.67
N ASP A 48 10.47 -16.70 -7.51
CA ASP A 48 10.12 -17.67 -8.54
C ASP A 48 11.20 -17.68 -9.63
N ARG A 49 11.80 -18.82 -9.84
CA ARG A 49 12.91 -18.98 -10.78
C ARG A 49 12.46 -19.44 -12.15
N ALA A 50 11.15 -19.49 -12.39
CA ALA A 50 10.57 -20.06 -13.59
C ALA A 50 11.12 -21.46 -13.91
N SER A 51 11.30 -22.26 -12.88
CA SER A 51 11.83 -23.59 -13.01
C SER A 51 10.71 -24.54 -13.45
N ILE A 52 11.05 -25.40 -14.38
CA ILE A 52 10.17 -26.52 -14.75
C ILE A 52 9.96 -27.49 -13.61
N CYS A 53 10.82 -27.47 -12.62
CA CYS A 53 10.71 -28.31 -11.43
C CYS A 53 9.39 -28.11 -10.69
N ASP A 54 8.84 -26.91 -10.77
CA ASP A 54 7.56 -26.59 -10.14
C ASP A 54 6.41 -27.44 -10.70
N GLU A 55 6.40 -27.69 -11.99
CA GLU A 55 5.40 -28.54 -12.64
C GLU A 55 5.58 -30.00 -12.29
N TYR A 56 6.80 -30.44 -11.96
CA TYR A 56 7.09 -31.78 -11.53
C TYR A 56 6.64 -32.07 -10.09
N ILE A 57 6.56 -31.07 -9.23
CA ILE A 57 6.20 -31.27 -7.82
C ILE A 57 4.72 -31.08 -7.53
N ASN A 58 3.95 -30.52 -8.45
CA ASN A 58 2.51 -30.36 -8.27
C ASN A 58 1.79 -31.69 -8.50
N PRO A 59 0.97 -32.16 -7.53
CA PRO A 59 0.21 -33.40 -7.69
C PRO A 59 -0.72 -33.44 -8.90
N LEU A 60 -1.18 -32.30 -9.40
CA LEU A 60 -1.99 -32.21 -10.61
C LEU A 60 -1.21 -32.65 -11.86
N TYR A 61 0.11 -32.59 -11.81
CA TYR A 61 1.01 -32.95 -12.91
C TYR A 61 1.83 -34.22 -12.59
N ALA A 62 1.30 -35.09 -11.73
CA ALA A 62 1.99 -36.30 -11.30
C ALA A 62 2.42 -37.18 -12.48
N SER A 63 1.70 -37.17 -13.59
CA SER A 63 2.08 -37.87 -14.82
C SER A 63 3.34 -37.35 -15.50
N VAL A 64 3.75 -36.11 -15.17
CA VAL A 64 4.98 -35.48 -15.67
C VAL A 64 6.17 -35.82 -14.76
N THR A 65 5.93 -36.05 -13.49
CA THR A 65 6.98 -36.27 -12.46
C THR A 65 7.61 -37.65 -12.49
N ASP A 66 6.98 -38.63 -13.14
CA ASP A 66 7.48 -40.02 -13.23
C ASP A 66 7.34 -40.53 -14.66
N ASP A 67 8.26 -40.14 -15.52
CA ASP A 67 8.35 -40.62 -16.90
C ASP A 67 9.21 -41.87 -17.04
N GLY A 68 9.71 -42.43 -15.96
CA GLY A 68 10.61 -43.58 -15.96
C GLY A 68 12.03 -43.27 -16.48
N SER A 69 12.34 -42.02 -16.81
CA SER A 69 13.64 -41.64 -17.32
C SER A 69 14.73 -41.54 -16.24
N GLY A 70 14.32 -41.55 -14.96
CA GLY A 70 15.22 -41.26 -13.84
C GLY A 70 15.67 -39.81 -13.77
N TYR A 71 14.98 -38.91 -14.47
CA TYR A 71 15.28 -37.48 -14.45
C TYR A 71 15.07 -36.91 -13.04
N THR A 72 16.09 -36.28 -12.52
CA THR A 72 16.02 -35.52 -11.27
C THR A 72 15.92 -34.04 -11.62
N CYS A 73 14.78 -33.44 -11.34
CA CYS A 73 14.61 -32.01 -11.53
C CYS A 73 15.45 -31.24 -10.51
N THR A 74 16.36 -30.42 -11.01
CA THR A 74 17.13 -29.49 -10.18
C THR A 74 16.76 -28.09 -10.56
N ASP A 75 16.33 -27.31 -9.60
CA ASP A 75 16.02 -25.92 -9.80
C ASP A 75 17.30 -25.15 -10.18
N PRO A 76 17.37 -24.52 -11.34
CA PRO A 76 18.50 -23.69 -11.66
C PRO A 76 18.57 -22.54 -10.65
N GLN A 77 19.76 -22.27 -10.12
CA GLN A 77 20.04 -21.14 -9.23
C GLN A 77 19.88 -19.82 -10.01
N GLY A 78 18.66 -19.47 -10.40
CA GLY A 78 18.33 -18.24 -11.12
C GLY A 78 18.06 -17.08 -10.16
N ARG A 79 17.93 -15.89 -10.72
CA ARG A 79 17.33 -14.74 -10.04
C ARG A 79 15.81 -14.88 -10.17
N GLY A 80 15.08 -14.55 -9.12
CA GLY A 80 13.63 -14.42 -9.18
C GLY A 80 13.18 -13.35 -10.16
N ASP A 81 11.91 -13.29 -10.43
CA ASP A 81 11.33 -12.32 -11.34
C ASP A 81 11.27 -10.93 -10.71
N ALA A 82 11.25 -9.91 -11.56
CA ALA A 82 11.09 -8.52 -11.17
C ALA A 82 10.27 -7.77 -12.22
N TRP A 83 9.45 -6.82 -11.77
CA TRP A 83 8.60 -6.04 -12.68
C TRP A 83 8.32 -4.65 -12.11
N LYS A 84 7.72 -3.81 -12.95
CA LYS A 84 7.20 -2.49 -12.57
C LYS A 84 5.80 -2.31 -13.11
N SER A 85 4.98 -1.63 -12.33
CA SER A 85 3.66 -1.14 -12.75
C SER A 85 3.53 0.32 -12.37
N ARG A 86 2.68 1.04 -13.08
CA ARG A 86 2.44 2.45 -12.81
C ARG A 86 0.95 2.72 -12.72
N PHE A 87 0.56 3.41 -11.67
CA PHE A 87 -0.81 3.82 -11.39
C PHE A 87 -0.91 5.34 -11.45
N SER A 88 -2.04 5.82 -11.97
CA SER A 88 -2.34 7.25 -12.08
C SER A 88 -2.59 7.87 -10.72
N SER A 89 -2.75 9.19 -10.66
CA SER A 89 -3.21 9.88 -9.45
C SER A 89 -4.64 9.50 -9.13
N ALA A 90 -4.96 9.39 -7.85
CA ALA A 90 -6.25 8.97 -7.33
C ALA A 90 -6.77 9.95 -6.29
N GLU A 91 -8.04 9.83 -5.93
CA GLU A 91 -8.67 10.71 -4.94
C GLU A 91 -9.56 9.93 -3.98
N GLY A 92 -9.91 10.57 -2.85
CA GLY A 92 -10.83 9.98 -1.90
C GLY A 92 -11.07 10.84 -0.65
N PRO A 93 -11.93 10.38 0.26
CA PRO A 93 -12.26 11.12 1.46
C PRO A 93 -11.10 11.19 2.47
N LEU A 94 -11.12 12.25 3.28
CA LEU A 94 -10.24 12.45 4.42
C LEU A 94 -11.04 12.96 5.61
N PHE A 95 -10.77 12.38 6.78
CA PHE A 95 -11.34 12.78 8.06
C PHE A 95 -10.22 12.94 9.09
N ALA A 96 -10.25 14.00 9.89
CA ALA A 96 -9.28 14.18 10.95
C ALA A 96 -9.93 14.63 12.25
N LEU A 97 -9.26 14.28 13.36
CA LEU A 97 -9.56 14.77 14.70
C LEU A 97 -8.25 15.17 15.38
N ALA A 98 -8.25 16.28 16.08
CA ALA A 98 -7.06 16.72 16.77
C ALA A 98 -7.34 17.36 18.12
N VAL A 99 -6.33 17.30 18.98
CA VAL A 99 -6.27 18.05 20.22
C VAL A 99 -5.04 18.95 20.15
N GLY A 100 -5.22 20.21 20.41
CA GLY A 100 -4.14 21.19 20.29
C GLY A 100 -4.11 22.19 21.43
N PHE A 101 -3.01 22.94 21.45
CA PHE A 101 -2.75 23.94 22.46
C PHE A 101 -2.15 25.21 21.82
N ASP A 102 -2.88 26.32 21.98
CA ASP A 102 -2.36 27.66 21.62
C ASP A 102 -1.40 28.12 22.71
N MET A 103 -0.15 28.38 22.38
CA MET A 103 0.84 28.86 23.36
C MET A 103 0.52 30.30 23.76
N PRO A 104 0.33 30.61 25.07
CA PRO A 104 0.06 31.97 25.53
C PRO A 104 1.12 32.95 25.06
N ASP A 105 0.69 34.15 24.68
CA ASP A 105 1.58 35.25 24.25
C ASP A 105 2.52 34.88 23.09
N SER A 106 2.15 33.91 22.29
CA SER A 106 2.93 33.38 21.17
C SER A 106 2.05 33.25 19.94
N MET A 107 2.67 33.27 18.77
CA MET A 107 2.03 32.90 17.49
C MET A 107 2.08 31.38 17.25
N LEU A 108 2.61 30.60 18.19
CA LEU A 108 2.80 29.16 18.04
C LEU A 108 1.63 28.36 18.61
N ARG A 109 1.29 27.30 17.93
CA ARG A 109 0.26 26.33 18.28
C ARG A 109 0.78 24.92 18.04
N THR A 110 0.56 24.01 18.99
CA THR A 110 0.90 22.59 18.86
C THR A 110 -0.36 21.76 18.77
N GLU A 111 -0.28 20.64 18.09
CA GLU A 111 -1.42 19.76 17.87
C GLU A 111 -0.98 18.30 17.76
N LEU A 112 -1.72 17.40 18.37
CA LEU A 112 -1.69 15.97 18.09
C LEU A 112 -2.92 15.64 17.25
N GLU A 113 -2.71 15.16 16.03
CA GLU A 113 -3.74 14.90 15.04
C GLU A 113 -3.76 13.43 14.66
N TYR A 114 -4.95 12.86 14.64
CA TYR A 114 -5.26 11.62 13.95
C TYR A 114 -6.02 11.95 12.68
N PHE A 115 -5.64 11.35 11.55
CA PHE A 115 -6.45 11.42 10.36
C PHE A 115 -6.52 10.07 9.63
N TYR A 116 -7.69 9.81 9.09
CA TYR A 116 -7.97 8.70 8.19
C TYR A 116 -8.09 9.22 6.76
N ARG A 117 -7.51 8.50 5.82
CA ARG A 117 -7.74 8.70 4.39
C ARG A 117 -8.02 7.37 3.72
N ASP A 118 -8.81 7.44 2.68
CA ASP A 118 -9.03 6.37 1.73
C ASP A 118 -8.81 6.97 0.34
N THR A 119 -8.00 6.33 -0.48
CA THR A 119 -7.61 6.83 -1.81
C THR A 119 -7.90 5.72 -2.81
N GLY A 120 -9.01 5.86 -3.56
CA GLY A 120 -9.45 4.87 -4.55
C GLY A 120 -8.66 5.04 -5.85
N TYR A 121 -7.81 4.08 -6.15
CA TYR A 121 -7.09 4.02 -7.41
C TYR A 121 -7.93 3.33 -8.48
N ASP A 122 -8.59 2.22 -8.13
CA ASP A 122 -9.47 1.43 -9.01
C ASP A 122 -8.83 1.18 -10.39
N GLU A 123 -7.53 0.95 -10.43
CA GLU A 123 -6.74 0.89 -11.66
C GLU A 123 -6.04 -0.44 -11.83
N THR A 124 -6.08 -0.95 -13.06
CA THR A 124 -5.31 -2.10 -13.51
C THR A 124 -4.18 -1.63 -14.43
N SER A 125 -2.95 -1.98 -14.10
CA SER A 125 -1.75 -1.62 -14.86
C SER A 125 -1.05 -2.84 -15.40
N SER A 126 -0.70 -2.83 -16.69
CA SER A 126 0.16 -3.86 -17.27
C SER A 126 1.58 -3.75 -16.78
N LEU A 127 2.25 -4.88 -16.62
CA LEU A 127 3.64 -4.93 -16.19
C LEU A 127 4.54 -4.26 -17.24
N THR A 128 5.46 -3.47 -16.73
CA THR A 128 6.52 -2.85 -17.52
C THR A 128 7.88 -3.24 -16.97
N ARG A 129 8.90 -3.20 -17.82
CA ARG A 129 10.30 -3.52 -17.46
C ARG A 129 10.42 -4.83 -16.68
N PRO A 130 9.92 -5.95 -17.22
CA PRO A 130 10.10 -7.24 -16.58
C PRO A 130 11.58 -7.58 -16.44
N GLY A 131 11.93 -8.37 -15.45
CA GLY A 131 13.27 -8.87 -15.18
C GLY A 131 13.26 -10.36 -14.87
N GLY A 132 14.41 -10.97 -14.76
CA GLY A 132 14.52 -12.39 -14.50
C GLY A 132 13.97 -13.23 -15.65
N SER A 133 13.24 -14.30 -15.34
CA SER A 133 12.59 -15.16 -16.32
C SER A 133 11.28 -14.61 -16.88
N LEU A 134 10.71 -13.59 -16.23
CA LEU A 134 9.46 -12.97 -16.63
C LEU A 134 9.55 -12.31 -18.02
N ILE A 135 10.74 -11.86 -18.43
CA ILE A 135 10.97 -11.30 -19.78
C ILE A 135 10.54 -12.30 -20.86
N ALA A 136 11.06 -13.52 -20.80
CA ALA A 136 10.74 -14.54 -21.78
C ALA A 136 9.26 -14.98 -21.69
N LYS A 137 8.72 -15.08 -20.47
CA LYS A 137 7.31 -15.42 -20.27
C LYS A 137 6.36 -14.39 -20.88
N ILE A 138 6.62 -13.08 -20.66
CA ILE A 138 5.78 -11.99 -21.22
C ILE A 138 5.87 -11.97 -22.74
N ASP A 139 7.05 -12.13 -23.31
CA ASP A 139 7.26 -12.05 -24.76
C ASP A 139 6.68 -13.26 -25.52
N GLY A 140 6.65 -14.42 -24.88
CA GLY A 140 6.30 -15.69 -25.53
C GLY A 140 4.98 -16.28 -25.06
N GLU A 141 4.80 -16.48 -23.77
CA GLU A 141 3.74 -17.37 -23.26
C GLU A 141 2.64 -16.71 -22.42
N LEU A 142 2.78 -15.47 -21.93
CA LEU A 142 1.74 -14.80 -21.17
C LEU A 142 0.81 -13.97 -22.07
N LEU A 143 -0.51 -14.21 -21.96
CA LEU A 143 -1.56 -13.37 -22.53
C LEU A 143 -1.85 -12.13 -21.67
N THR A 144 -1.75 -12.29 -20.36
CA THR A 144 -2.04 -11.25 -19.39
C THR A 144 -0.98 -11.26 -18.31
N ALA A 145 -0.48 -10.09 -17.99
CA ALA A 145 0.43 -9.86 -16.87
C ALA A 145 0.14 -8.45 -16.33
N ASN A 146 -0.78 -8.38 -15.38
CA ASN A 146 -1.31 -7.12 -14.85
C ASN A 146 -1.26 -7.12 -13.33
N GLN A 147 -1.16 -5.90 -12.78
CA GLN A 147 -1.40 -5.63 -11.36
C GLN A 147 -2.58 -4.68 -11.20
N THR A 148 -3.29 -4.80 -10.09
CA THR A 148 -4.35 -3.89 -9.68
C THR A 148 -4.01 -3.26 -8.34
N VAL A 149 -4.41 -2.02 -8.17
CA VAL A 149 -4.53 -1.37 -6.87
C VAL A 149 -5.91 -0.77 -6.82
N ASP A 150 -6.75 -1.32 -5.94
CA ASP A 150 -8.11 -0.82 -5.80
C ASP A 150 -8.12 0.39 -4.88
N SER A 151 -7.52 0.29 -3.70
CA SER A 151 -7.41 1.41 -2.78
C SER A 151 -6.12 1.42 -1.96
N VAL A 152 -5.79 2.59 -1.44
CA VAL A 152 -4.78 2.78 -0.39
C VAL A 152 -5.42 3.51 0.76
N THR A 153 -5.64 2.80 1.86
CA THR A 153 -6.17 3.36 3.09
C THR A 153 -5.07 3.63 4.10
N SER A 154 -5.27 4.61 4.99
CA SER A 154 -4.25 4.93 5.97
C SER A 154 -4.84 5.57 7.22
N HIS A 155 -4.42 5.06 8.39
CA HIS A 155 -4.67 5.63 9.71
C HIS A 155 -3.39 6.34 10.17
N ASN A 156 -3.46 7.64 10.39
CA ASN A 156 -2.27 8.48 10.58
C ASN A 156 -2.30 9.15 11.95
N LEU A 157 -1.15 9.24 12.60
CA LEU A 157 -0.96 9.97 13.84
C LEU A 157 0.23 10.93 13.69
N PHE A 158 -0.04 12.24 13.78
CA PHE A 158 0.93 13.29 13.56
C PHE A 158 1.01 14.26 14.72
N ALA A 159 2.23 14.70 15.04
CA ALA A 159 2.50 15.83 15.91
C ALA A 159 2.81 17.04 15.03
N ASN A 160 2.06 18.13 15.23
CA ASN A 160 2.07 19.32 14.39
C ASN A 160 2.52 20.54 15.19
N LEU A 161 3.21 21.44 14.52
CA LEU A 161 3.53 22.77 14.97
C LEU A 161 3.03 23.78 13.94
N TYR A 162 2.26 24.77 14.38
CA TYR A 162 1.73 25.83 13.54
C TYR A 162 2.25 27.19 13.96
N LEU A 163 2.35 28.09 12.99
CA LEU A 163 2.56 29.51 13.16
C LEU A 163 1.29 30.22 12.68
N ASP A 164 0.55 30.79 13.61
CA ASP A 164 -0.67 31.56 13.36
C ASP A 164 -0.29 33.04 13.17
N PHE A 165 -0.70 33.63 12.05
CA PHE A 165 -0.43 35.04 11.77
C PHE A 165 -1.55 35.90 12.38
N ASP A 166 -1.17 36.71 13.37
CA ASP A 166 -2.13 37.59 14.03
C ASP A 166 -2.74 38.57 12.99
N SER A 167 -4.04 38.62 12.96
CA SER A 167 -4.78 39.61 12.21
C SER A 167 -5.70 40.36 13.17
N SER A 168 -5.79 41.64 13.04
CA SER A 168 -6.71 42.50 13.84
C SER A 168 -8.21 42.18 13.60
N GLY A 169 -8.50 41.13 12.85
CA GLY A 169 -9.85 40.72 12.44
C GLY A 169 -10.28 39.36 12.98
N ARG A 170 -11.25 38.76 12.26
CA ARG A 170 -11.77 37.41 12.53
C ARG A 170 -11.04 36.30 11.76
N LEU A 171 -10.19 36.67 10.81
CA LEU A 171 -9.44 35.76 9.96
C LEU A 171 -8.04 35.55 10.55
N THR A 172 -7.61 34.31 10.68
CA THR A 172 -6.28 33.92 11.15
C THR A 172 -5.65 32.98 10.12
N PRO A 173 -4.80 33.51 9.21
CA PRO A 173 -3.99 32.66 8.35
C PRO A 173 -2.95 31.91 9.19
N TYR A 174 -2.58 30.73 8.73
CA TYR A 174 -1.55 29.93 9.39
C TYR A 174 -0.74 29.07 8.41
N VAL A 175 0.45 28.69 8.85
CA VAL A 175 1.25 27.64 8.23
C VAL A 175 1.64 26.61 9.29
N GLY A 176 1.90 25.39 8.89
CA GLY A 176 2.24 24.33 9.83
C GLY A 176 3.16 23.28 9.22
N VAL A 177 3.88 22.62 10.12
CA VAL A 177 4.70 21.45 9.80
C VAL A 177 4.37 20.33 10.78
N GLY A 178 4.52 19.07 10.34
CA GLY A 178 4.26 17.93 11.21
C GLY A 178 5.10 16.74 10.83
N ILE A 179 5.27 15.83 11.79
CA ILE A 179 5.89 14.52 11.62
C ILE A 179 5.00 13.46 12.25
N GLY A 180 5.01 12.26 11.70
CA GLY A 180 4.13 11.21 12.22
C GLY A 180 4.33 9.86 11.59
N LEU A 181 3.38 8.97 11.88
CA LEU A 181 3.30 7.61 11.36
C LEU A 181 1.97 7.38 10.66
N GLY A 182 2.02 6.71 9.51
CA GLY A 182 0.86 6.22 8.77
C GLY A 182 0.83 4.70 8.78
N PHE A 183 -0.22 4.12 9.34
CA PHE A 183 -0.53 2.68 9.26
C PHE A 183 -1.32 2.50 7.97
N THR A 184 -0.63 2.05 6.94
CA THR A 184 -1.13 2.06 5.56
C THR A 184 -1.43 0.63 5.13
N GLU A 185 -2.57 0.44 4.47
CA GLU A 185 -3.04 -0.79 3.86
C GLU A 185 -3.29 -0.52 2.38
N MET A 186 -2.85 -1.42 1.52
CA MET A 186 -3.01 -1.37 0.07
C MET A 186 -3.75 -2.62 -0.38
N ASP A 187 -4.94 -2.44 -0.95
CA ASP A 187 -5.69 -3.50 -1.62
C ASP A 187 -5.04 -3.77 -2.98
N TYR A 188 -4.31 -4.88 -3.04
CA TYR A 188 -3.41 -5.24 -4.13
C TYR A 188 -3.87 -6.52 -4.81
N GLY A 189 -3.82 -6.52 -6.14
CA GLY A 189 -4.06 -7.70 -6.94
C GLY A 189 -3.03 -7.89 -8.04
N ALA A 190 -2.87 -9.14 -8.48
CA ALA A 190 -2.09 -9.48 -9.66
C ALA A 190 -2.72 -10.63 -10.43
N ILE A 191 -2.61 -10.61 -11.75
CA ILE A 191 -3.06 -11.69 -12.61
C ILE A 191 -2.02 -11.99 -13.68
N PHE A 192 -1.62 -13.25 -13.77
CA PHE A 192 -0.74 -13.79 -14.80
C PHE A 192 -1.45 -14.95 -15.49
N GLN A 193 -1.76 -14.80 -16.76
CA GLN A 193 -2.46 -15.82 -17.54
C GLN A 193 -1.58 -16.28 -18.69
N ARG A 194 -1.32 -17.57 -18.75
CA ARG A 194 -0.62 -18.21 -19.88
C ARG A 194 -1.53 -18.35 -21.09
N ASN A 195 -0.90 -18.38 -22.26
CA ASN A 195 -1.59 -18.65 -23.51
C ASN A 195 -2.33 -19.98 -23.45
N ILE A 196 -3.51 -20.04 -24.06
CA ILE A 196 -4.30 -21.27 -24.16
C ILE A 196 -3.75 -22.25 -25.20
N ASP A 197 -2.92 -21.78 -26.11
CA ASP A 197 -2.27 -22.63 -27.12
C ASP A 197 -0.95 -23.21 -26.54
N PRO A 198 -0.84 -24.53 -26.36
CA PRO A 198 0.40 -25.16 -25.91
C PRO A 198 1.62 -24.86 -26.78
N ALA A 199 1.41 -24.56 -28.06
CA ALA A 199 2.51 -24.22 -28.95
C ALA A 199 3.16 -22.86 -28.66
N ALA A 200 2.46 -21.99 -27.95
CA ALA A 200 2.96 -20.68 -27.49
C ALA A 200 3.63 -20.75 -26.11
N ILE A 201 3.71 -21.92 -25.48
CA ILE A 201 4.38 -22.11 -24.19
C ILE A 201 5.82 -22.53 -24.44
N ASP A 202 6.77 -21.74 -23.98
CA ASP A 202 8.21 -22.03 -24.07
C ASP A 202 8.72 -22.78 -22.83
N THR A 203 8.05 -22.63 -21.69
CA THR A 203 8.37 -23.37 -20.47
C THR A 203 8.34 -24.88 -20.75
N GLY A 204 9.43 -25.55 -20.42
CA GLY A 204 9.60 -26.99 -20.65
C GLY A 204 10.32 -27.37 -21.93
N ASP A 205 10.73 -26.42 -22.77
CA ASP A 205 11.49 -26.74 -23.96
C ASP A 205 12.80 -27.46 -23.62
N GLY A 206 13.08 -28.52 -24.38
CA GLY A 206 14.25 -29.36 -24.14
C GLY A 206 14.12 -30.37 -22.99
N GLN A 207 12.98 -30.42 -22.32
CA GLN A 207 12.75 -31.37 -21.25
C GLN A 207 12.15 -32.69 -21.79
N PRO A 208 12.30 -33.83 -21.07
CA PRO A 208 11.79 -35.11 -21.52
C PRO A 208 10.32 -35.04 -21.82
N ASN A 209 9.41 -34.60 -21.17
CA ASN A 209 7.98 -34.55 -21.47
C ASN A 209 7.49 -33.15 -21.90
N ALA A 210 8.29 -32.41 -22.66
CA ALA A 210 8.00 -31.04 -23.07
C ALA A 210 6.57 -30.84 -23.59
N ALA A 211 6.09 -31.76 -24.46
CA ALA A 211 4.73 -31.65 -25.00
C ALA A 211 3.63 -31.73 -23.93
N GLN A 212 3.79 -32.63 -22.94
CA GLN A 212 2.83 -32.75 -21.86
C GLN A 212 2.90 -31.56 -20.90
N ILE A 213 4.09 -31.05 -20.60
CA ILE A 213 4.29 -29.87 -19.79
C ILE A 213 3.58 -28.67 -20.40
N LYS A 214 3.79 -28.42 -21.69
CA LYS A 214 3.14 -27.32 -22.42
C LYS A 214 1.61 -27.42 -22.39
N VAL A 215 1.07 -28.63 -22.57
CA VAL A 215 -0.38 -28.87 -22.48
C VAL A 215 -0.90 -28.57 -21.06
N ASN A 216 -0.15 -28.96 -20.02
CA ASN A 216 -0.56 -28.74 -18.63
C ASN A 216 -0.50 -27.27 -18.23
N LEU A 217 0.44 -26.49 -18.83
CA LEU A 217 0.61 -25.07 -18.53
C LEU A 217 -0.30 -24.16 -19.34
N ALA A 218 -0.76 -24.61 -20.52
CA ALA A 218 -1.60 -23.80 -21.39
C ALA A 218 -2.91 -23.38 -20.68
N GLY A 219 -3.17 -22.08 -20.66
CA GLY A 219 -4.36 -21.50 -20.02
C GLY A 219 -4.28 -21.38 -18.49
N VAL A 220 -3.20 -21.80 -17.86
CA VAL A 220 -3.03 -21.64 -16.41
C VAL A 220 -3.04 -20.16 -16.04
N THR A 221 -3.83 -19.81 -15.04
CA THR A 221 -3.97 -18.46 -14.53
C THR A 221 -3.56 -18.43 -13.06
N THR A 222 -2.64 -17.54 -12.72
CA THR A 222 -2.29 -17.19 -11.33
C THR A 222 -2.99 -15.89 -10.97
N VAL A 223 -3.70 -15.88 -9.87
CA VAL A 223 -4.40 -14.70 -9.34
C VAL A 223 -3.90 -14.49 -7.93
N GLU A 224 -3.64 -13.24 -7.62
CA GLU A 224 -3.31 -12.77 -6.29
C GLU A 224 -4.28 -11.66 -5.90
N HIS A 225 -4.69 -11.64 -4.65
CA HIS A 225 -5.51 -10.58 -4.08
C HIS A 225 -5.29 -10.56 -2.57
N GLU A 226 -4.58 -9.54 -2.10
CA GLU A 226 -4.15 -9.41 -0.71
C GLU A 226 -4.18 -7.95 -0.24
N ASP A 227 -4.42 -7.80 1.05
CA ASP A 227 -4.29 -6.53 1.76
C ASP A 227 -2.85 -6.42 2.29
N LEU A 228 -1.99 -5.73 1.53
CA LEU A 228 -0.61 -5.47 1.94
C LEU A 228 -0.57 -4.34 2.97
N ASP A 229 0.22 -4.48 4.04
CA ASP A 229 0.30 -3.49 5.11
C ASP A 229 1.73 -3.04 5.45
N ASP A 230 1.88 -1.74 5.71
CA ASP A 230 3.16 -1.18 6.21
C ASP A 230 2.92 0.02 7.13
N THR A 231 3.90 0.29 7.99
CA THR A 231 3.90 1.46 8.87
C THR A 231 4.94 2.45 8.40
N LEU A 232 4.46 3.55 7.81
CA LEU A 232 5.27 4.56 7.14
C LEU A 232 5.56 5.74 8.06
N PHE A 233 6.83 6.18 8.11
CA PHE A 233 7.15 7.48 8.67
C PHE A 233 6.80 8.56 7.65
N GLY A 234 6.21 9.67 8.13
CA GLY A 234 5.81 10.76 7.26
C GLY A 234 6.09 12.13 7.85
N TYR A 235 6.17 13.11 6.96
CA TYR A 235 6.18 14.52 7.32
C TYR A 235 5.15 15.27 6.48
N GLN A 236 4.60 16.34 7.05
CA GLN A 236 3.58 17.14 6.39
C GLN A 236 3.86 18.64 6.46
N LEU A 237 3.40 19.34 5.42
CA LEU A 237 3.32 20.78 5.36
C LEU A 237 1.85 21.18 5.25
N MET A 238 1.46 22.21 5.97
CA MET A 238 0.10 22.68 6.02
C MET A 238 0.03 24.19 5.87
N ALA A 239 -1.05 24.65 5.26
CA ALA A 239 -1.41 26.06 5.22
C ALA A 239 -2.92 26.18 5.32
N GLY A 240 -3.41 27.21 5.96
CA GLY A 240 -4.85 27.38 6.08
C GLY A 240 -5.26 28.75 6.58
N LEU A 241 -6.57 28.87 6.74
CA LEU A 241 -7.23 30.09 7.14
C LEU A 241 -8.39 29.75 8.06
N ASP A 242 -8.34 30.20 9.32
CA ASP A 242 -9.41 30.07 10.29
C ASP A 242 -10.25 31.36 10.34
N TYR A 243 -11.56 31.22 10.36
CA TYR A 243 -12.52 32.31 10.58
C TYR A 243 -13.21 32.12 11.92
N ARG A 244 -13.05 33.07 12.82
CA ARG A 244 -13.64 33.07 14.16
C ARG A 244 -15.15 33.38 14.08
N LEU A 245 -15.96 32.37 14.36
CA LEU A 245 -17.43 32.48 14.39
C LEU A 245 -17.91 33.08 15.71
N THR A 246 -17.36 32.55 16.84
CA THR A 246 -17.57 33.02 18.20
C THR A 246 -16.25 33.06 18.95
N ASP A 247 -16.25 33.41 20.24
CA ASP A 247 -15.04 33.39 21.06
C ASP A 247 -14.45 31.97 21.26
N HIS A 248 -15.28 30.95 21.11
CA HIS A 248 -14.92 29.55 21.28
C HIS A 248 -14.89 28.73 19.98
N LEU A 249 -15.57 29.18 18.93
CA LEU A 249 -15.77 28.40 17.71
C LEU A 249 -15.16 29.11 16.51
N SER A 250 -14.36 28.37 15.74
CA SER A 250 -13.82 28.80 14.46
C SER A 250 -14.10 27.74 13.38
N ALA A 251 -14.29 28.19 12.15
CA ALA A 251 -14.33 27.34 10.98
C ALA A 251 -13.23 27.75 10.01
N GLY A 252 -12.64 26.80 9.30
CA GLY A 252 -11.48 27.10 8.46
C GLY A 252 -11.36 26.22 7.23
N LEU A 253 -10.37 26.56 6.43
CA LEU A 253 -9.89 25.79 5.30
C LEU A 253 -8.44 25.39 5.59
N LYS A 254 -8.12 24.09 5.39
CA LYS A 254 -6.77 23.54 5.55
C LYS A 254 -6.35 22.85 4.26
N ALA A 255 -5.21 23.25 3.74
CA ALA A 255 -4.49 22.53 2.71
C ALA A 255 -3.32 21.80 3.37
N ARG A 256 -3.09 20.55 3.00
CA ARG A 256 -1.93 19.77 3.47
C ARG A 256 -1.24 19.06 2.32
N TRP A 257 0.04 18.90 2.43
CA TRP A 257 0.84 18.00 1.64
C TRP A 257 1.60 17.08 2.59
N VAL A 258 1.52 15.77 2.34
CA VAL A 258 2.17 14.75 3.16
C VAL A 258 3.06 13.93 2.26
N LYS A 259 4.27 13.65 2.71
CA LYS A 259 5.16 12.68 2.11
C LYS A 259 5.56 11.65 3.14
N TYR A 260 5.44 10.38 2.74
CA TYR A 260 5.86 9.23 3.51
C TYR A 260 7.14 8.64 2.93
N ASP A 261 7.80 7.79 3.71
CA ASP A 261 8.82 6.89 3.20
C ASP A 261 8.22 5.81 2.27
N SER A 262 9.05 4.91 1.77
CA SER A 262 8.57 3.88 0.84
C SER A 262 7.72 2.83 1.55
N PHE A 263 6.57 2.51 0.98
CA PHE A 263 5.78 1.34 1.33
C PHE A 263 6.49 0.07 0.86
N LYS A 264 6.48 -0.98 1.68
CA LYS A 264 7.04 -2.28 1.32
C LYS A 264 6.39 -3.39 2.14
N ASP A 265 5.80 -4.35 1.44
CA ASP A 265 5.30 -5.56 2.05
C ASP A 265 5.57 -6.80 1.20
N SER A 266 5.36 -7.99 1.76
CA SER A 266 5.65 -9.27 1.12
C SER A 266 4.62 -10.31 1.53
N ASP A 267 4.17 -11.10 0.56
CA ASP A 267 3.29 -12.22 0.81
C ASP A 267 3.65 -13.43 -0.06
N GLU A 268 2.93 -14.53 0.09
CA GLU A 268 3.09 -15.75 -0.69
C GLU A 268 2.09 -15.77 -1.86
N TRP A 269 2.52 -16.32 -3.02
CA TRP A 269 1.62 -16.52 -4.14
C TRP A 269 0.48 -17.48 -3.81
N ASP A 270 -0.71 -17.19 -4.35
CA ASP A 270 -1.87 -18.03 -4.27
C ASP A 270 -1.58 -19.45 -4.78
N ALA A 271 -2.22 -20.44 -4.13
CA ALA A 271 -2.16 -21.85 -4.48
C ALA A 271 -2.77 -22.19 -5.85
N LEU A 272 -3.39 -21.24 -6.55
CA LEU A 272 -3.90 -21.42 -7.93
C LEU A 272 -2.79 -21.60 -8.96
N ARG A 273 -1.56 -21.34 -8.61
CA ARG A 273 -0.43 -21.61 -9.48
C ARG A 273 -0.32 -23.11 -9.81
N SER A 274 0.45 -23.43 -10.84
CA SER A 274 0.75 -24.80 -11.26
C SER A 274 1.36 -25.66 -10.16
N HIS A 275 1.86 -25.05 -9.09
CA HIS A 275 2.34 -25.71 -7.89
C HIS A 275 1.94 -24.93 -6.63
N THR A 276 2.02 -25.58 -5.49
CA THR A 276 1.94 -24.95 -4.18
C THR A 276 3.26 -25.13 -3.43
N SER A 277 3.69 -24.10 -2.70
CA SER A 277 4.93 -24.08 -1.96
C SER A 277 5.10 -25.27 -0.99
N ASN A 278 4.01 -25.71 -0.38
CA ASN A 278 4.03 -26.79 0.59
C ASN A 278 4.23 -28.19 -0.02
N LEU A 279 4.23 -28.32 -1.34
CA LEU A 279 4.33 -29.60 -2.05
C LEU A 279 5.65 -29.78 -2.77
N ARG A 280 6.60 -28.88 -2.62
CA ARG A 280 7.92 -28.98 -3.25
C ARG A 280 8.70 -30.16 -2.71
N LYS A 281 9.06 -31.09 -3.60
CA LYS A 281 9.80 -32.31 -3.24
C LYS A 281 11.28 -32.07 -2.99
N ASP A 282 11.84 -31.00 -3.52
CA ASP A 282 13.23 -30.62 -3.39
C ASP A 282 13.54 -29.87 -2.08
N GLY A 283 12.49 -29.57 -1.28
CA GLY A 283 12.61 -28.81 -0.03
C GLY A 283 12.84 -27.32 -0.23
N SER A 284 12.61 -26.80 -1.46
CA SER A 284 12.75 -25.37 -1.70
C SER A 284 11.66 -24.57 -0.98
N GLU A 285 11.97 -23.31 -0.71
CA GLU A 285 11.10 -22.40 0.00
C GLU A 285 9.85 -22.00 -0.81
N PRO A 286 8.78 -21.53 -0.13
CA PRO A 286 7.61 -20.95 -0.78
C PRO A 286 7.98 -19.85 -1.76
N ILE A 287 7.13 -19.65 -2.78
CA ILE A 287 7.27 -18.48 -3.64
C ILE A 287 6.71 -17.28 -2.89
N VAL A 288 7.62 -16.38 -2.54
CA VAL A 288 7.32 -15.13 -1.85
C VAL A 288 7.54 -14.00 -2.83
N TYR A 289 6.59 -13.08 -2.88
CA TYR A 289 6.74 -11.84 -3.61
C TYR A 289 6.85 -10.65 -2.65
N THR A 290 7.43 -9.57 -3.14
CA THR A 290 7.55 -8.30 -2.45
C THR A 290 7.08 -7.20 -3.37
N VAL A 291 6.24 -6.32 -2.85
CA VAL A 291 5.80 -5.10 -3.53
C VAL A 291 6.38 -3.90 -2.80
N ARG A 292 6.86 -2.92 -3.56
CA ARG A 292 7.39 -1.66 -3.05
C ARG A 292 6.85 -0.49 -3.85
N ALA A 293 6.42 0.57 -3.13
CA ALA A 293 6.07 1.86 -3.70
C ALA A 293 6.95 2.97 -3.10
N ASP A 294 7.66 3.73 -3.94
CA ASP A 294 8.61 4.76 -3.48
C ASP A 294 7.99 6.15 -3.34
N ASP A 295 6.94 6.45 -4.11
CA ASP A 295 6.36 7.80 -4.19
C ASP A 295 5.04 7.90 -3.41
N MET A 296 5.10 7.61 -2.10
CA MET A 296 3.94 7.67 -1.22
C MET A 296 3.70 9.11 -0.74
N GLU A 297 3.06 9.91 -1.58
CA GLU A 297 2.71 11.29 -1.25
C GLU A 297 1.27 11.63 -1.59
N MET A 298 0.70 12.58 -0.86
CA MET A 298 -0.63 13.08 -1.09
C MET A 298 -0.74 14.58 -0.86
N PHE A 299 -1.70 15.19 -1.53
CA PHE A 299 -2.23 16.50 -1.22
C PHE A 299 -3.67 16.35 -0.68
N ALA A 300 -4.10 17.23 0.22
CA ALA A 300 -5.49 17.25 0.67
C ALA A 300 -6.00 18.67 0.93
N LEU A 301 -7.32 18.83 0.73
CA LEU A 301 -8.07 20.03 1.08
C LEU A 301 -9.20 19.65 2.02
N SER A 302 -9.33 20.37 3.14
CA SER A 302 -10.35 20.09 4.15
C SER A 302 -10.98 21.36 4.71
N LEU A 303 -12.23 21.21 5.13
CA LEU A 303 -12.93 22.11 6.04
C LEU A 303 -12.57 21.72 7.46
N THR A 304 -12.22 22.70 8.28
CA THR A 304 -11.88 22.53 9.70
C THR A 304 -12.94 23.17 10.56
N LEU A 305 -13.33 22.50 11.62
CA LEU A 305 -14.10 23.09 12.72
C LEU A 305 -13.29 22.96 14.01
N LYS A 306 -13.04 24.07 14.70
CA LYS A 306 -12.21 24.14 15.91
C LYS A 306 -13.01 24.73 17.07
N TYR A 307 -12.97 24.05 18.21
CA TYR A 307 -13.58 24.53 19.46
C TYR A 307 -12.50 24.74 20.52
N LYS A 308 -12.42 25.97 21.03
CA LYS A 308 -11.49 26.39 22.08
C LYS A 308 -12.19 26.47 23.42
N PHE A 309 -11.59 25.90 24.46
CA PHE A 309 -12.11 25.85 25.82
C PHE A 309 -11.85 27.15 26.61
#